data_74d630c008880f0f82956239f104f7f0
#
_entry.id   74d630c008880f0f82956239f104f7f0
#
_cell.length_a   1.000
_cell.length_b   1.000
_cell.length_c   1.000
_cell.angle_alpha   90.00
_cell.angle_beta   90.00
_cell.angle_gamma   90.00
#
_symmetry.space_group_name_H-M   'P 1'
#
loop_
_entity.id
_entity.type
_entity.pdbx_description
1 polymer ?
#
loop_
_entity_poly.entity_id
_entity_poly.type
_entity_poly.pdbx_seq_one_letter_code
_entity_poly.pdbx_strand_id
1 'polypeptide(L)'
;MTMIKRALLLVLLLLGLAFAYLALAPAKIDPVAWDPGPVPAMTGALAPNNALAAAELIAQGQIDGPEDVESDAQGRLYGGTNAGTILRVEGNQVSRFADTGGRPLGLDFAPDGALIVADAKKGLLSVDAAGQVSLLCDAAEGVRFGFTDDVAVARDGVIYFSDASDRFGFGDHMLDLLEGRAHGRLLKYDPRS
;
A
#
# COMPACT_ATOMS: atom_id res chain seq x y z
N MET A 1 -23.65 -54.00 -1.27
CA MET A 1 -22.79 -53.06 -0.54
C MET A 1 -23.69 -52.24 0.36
N THR A 2 -23.48 -52.27 1.67
CA THR A 2 -24.32 -51.55 2.64
C THR A 2 -24.21 -50.04 2.44
N MET A 3 -25.25 -49.27 2.79
CA MET A 3 -25.24 -47.79 2.72
C MET A 3 -23.99 -47.18 3.38
N ILE A 4 -23.56 -47.73 4.50
CA ILE A 4 -22.37 -47.30 5.23
C ILE A 4 -21.09 -47.44 4.37
N LYS A 5 -20.93 -48.56 3.66
CA LYS A 5 -19.75 -48.74 2.77
C LYS A 5 -19.75 -47.78 1.60
N ARG A 6 -20.93 -47.43 1.05
CA ARG A 6 -21.04 -46.40 -0.02
C ARG A 6 -20.72 -45.04 0.50
N ALA A 7 -21.20 -44.66 1.68
CA ALA A 7 -20.89 -43.38 2.31
C ALA A 7 -19.39 -43.24 2.61
N LEU A 8 -18.77 -44.31 3.16
CA LEU A 8 -17.33 -44.32 3.42
C LEU A 8 -16.48 -44.12 2.14
N LEU A 9 -16.85 -44.84 1.05
CA LEU A 9 -16.19 -44.71 -0.23
C LEU A 9 -16.33 -43.29 -0.82
N LEU A 10 -17.50 -42.66 -0.67
CA LEU A 10 -17.71 -41.27 -1.10
C LEU A 10 -16.84 -40.30 -0.32
N VAL A 11 -16.76 -40.46 1.00
CA VAL A 11 -15.88 -39.61 1.83
C VAL A 11 -14.41 -39.77 1.44
N LEU A 12 -13.93 -40.99 1.25
CA LEU A 12 -12.57 -41.27 0.81
C LEU A 12 -12.27 -40.65 -0.57
N LEU A 13 -13.24 -40.76 -1.49
CA LEU A 13 -13.12 -40.12 -2.81
C LEU A 13 -13.01 -38.60 -2.71
N LEU A 14 -13.88 -37.95 -1.90
CA LEU A 14 -13.83 -36.49 -1.70
C LEU A 14 -12.52 -36.04 -1.05
N LEU A 15 -12.03 -36.77 -0.06
CA LEU A 15 -10.73 -36.50 0.55
C LEU A 15 -9.59 -36.67 -0.45
N GLY A 16 -9.64 -37.70 -1.29
CA GLY A 16 -8.67 -37.91 -2.37
C GLY A 16 -8.69 -36.79 -3.41
N LEU A 17 -9.88 -36.32 -3.81
CA LEU A 17 -10.03 -35.20 -4.72
C LEU A 17 -9.54 -33.88 -4.10
N ALA A 18 -9.84 -33.64 -2.83
CA ALA A 18 -9.35 -32.47 -2.11
C ALA A 18 -7.81 -32.48 -1.99
N PHE A 19 -7.24 -33.65 -1.66
CA PHE A 19 -5.77 -33.80 -1.62
C PHE A 19 -5.14 -33.59 -3.01
N ALA A 20 -5.72 -34.21 -4.05
CA ALA A 20 -5.24 -34.03 -5.42
C ALA A 20 -5.32 -32.55 -5.86
N TYR A 21 -6.39 -31.85 -5.52
CA TYR A 21 -6.51 -30.41 -5.78
C TYR A 21 -5.41 -29.62 -5.07
N LEU A 22 -5.18 -29.85 -3.77
CA LEU A 22 -4.13 -29.15 -3.01
C LEU A 22 -2.73 -29.45 -3.52
N ALA A 23 -2.50 -30.69 -4.01
CA ALA A 23 -1.19 -31.11 -4.51
C ALA A 23 -0.90 -30.63 -5.94
N LEU A 24 -1.95 -30.46 -6.76
CA LEU A 24 -1.81 -30.16 -8.20
C LEU A 24 -2.22 -28.74 -8.56
N ALA A 25 -2.94 -28.02 -7.67
CA ALA A 25 -3.30 -26.63 -7.92
C ALA A 25 -2.01 -25.77 -8.01
N PRO A 26 -1.88 -24.94 -9.05
CA PRO A 26 -0.71 -24.08 -9.18
C PRO A 26 -0.65 -23.12 -7.98
N ALA A 27 0.51 -23.06 -7.34
CA ALA A 27 0.76 -22.08 -6.29
C ALA A 27 0.72 -20.67 -6.91
N LYS A 28 0.13 -19.71 -6.18
CA LYS A 28 0.10 -18.31 -6.61
C LYS A 28 1.48 -17.66 -6.54
N ILE A 29 2.41 -18.24 -5.78
CA ILE A 29 3.75 -17.74 -5.51
C ILE A 29 4.82 -18.78 -5.90
N ASP A 30 6.00 -18.29 -6.25
CA ASP A 30 7.21 -19.07 -6.47
C ASP A 30 8.28 -18.61 -5.47
N PRO A 31 8.20 -19.08 -4.19
CA PRO A 31 8.97 -18.54 -3.08
C PRO A 31 10.47 -18.87 -3.22
N VAL A 32 11.30 -17.90 -2.86
CA VAL A 32 12.74 -18.09 -2.71
C VAL A 32 13.12 -18.17 -1.24
N ALA A 33 14.14 -18.96 -0.93
CA ALA A 33 14.68 -18.99 0.43
C ALA A 33 15.33 -17.64 0.73
N TRP A 34 14.95 -17.05 1.86
CA TRP A 34 15.57 -15.86 2.40
C TRP A 34 16.42 -16.22 3.61
N ASP A 35 17.69 -15.84 3.58
CA ASP A 35 18.62 -15.98 4.68
C ASP A 35 18.84 -14.59 5.29
N PRO A 36 18.17 -14.27 6.42
CA PRO A 36 18.39 -13.01 7.11
C PRO A 36 19.81 -12.99 7.66
N GLY A 37 20.57 -11.97 7.30
CA GLY A 37 21.85 -11.71 7.92
C GLY A 37 21.73 -11.55 9.46
N PRO A 38 22.86 -11.44 10.19
CA PRO A 38 22.82 -11.29 11.64
C PRO A 38 22.02 -10.03 12.03
N VAL A 39 21.16 -10.19 13.03
CA VAL A 39 20.39 -9.06 13.58
C VAL A 39 21.37 -8.02 14.13
N PRO A 40 21.30 -6.74 13.70
CA PRO A 40 22.17 -5.69 14.20
C PRO A 40 21.98 -5.49 15.71
N ALA A 41 23.07 -5.23 16.44
CA ALA A 41 22.98 -4.93 17.87
C ALA A 41 22.19 -3.63 18.10
N MET A 42 21.32 -3.65 19.12
CA MET A 42 20.53 -2.48 19.53
C MET A 42 21.40 -1.46 20.29
N THR A 43 22.42 -0.92 19.61
CA THR A 43 23.40 0.04 20.14
C THR A 43 23.56 1.24 19.21
N GLY A 44 24.15 2.32 19.67
CA GLY A 44 24.34 3.54 18.87
C GLY A 44 23.00 4.11 18.41
N ALA A 45 22.82 4.32 17.10
CA ALA A 45 21.59 4.83 16.51
C ALA A 45 20.36 3.93 16.73
N LEU A 46 20.58 2.64 16.95
CA LEU A 46 19.52 1.65 17.22
C LEU A 46 19.26 1.43 18.73
N ALA A 47 19.96 2.12 19.62
CA ALA A 47 19.72 1.99 21.06
C ALA A 47 18.30 2.43 21.41
N PRO A 48 17.60 1.70 22.31
CA PRO A 48 16.31 2.13 22.82
C PRO A 48 16.37 3.54 23.40
N ASN A 49 15.37 4.37 23.12
CA ASN A 49 15.30 5.74 23.62
C ASN A 49 13.85 6.13 23.94
N ASN A 50 13.66 7.32 24.51
CA ASN A 50 12.37 7.87 24.91
C ASN A 50 11.99 9.10 24.04
N ALA A 51 12.53 9.25 22.83
CA ALA A 51 12.31 10.45 22.00
C ALA A 51 10.83 10.72 21.70
N LEU A 52 10.02 9.65 21.58
CA LEU A 52 8.58 9.75 21.33
C LEU A 52 7.71 9.72 22.60
N ALA A 53 8.28 9.74 23.79
CA ALA A 53 7.50 9.68 25.03
C ALA A 53 6.56 10.90 25.23
N ALA A 54 6.87 12.03 24.59
CA ALA A 54 6.05 13.24 24.62
C ALA A 54 5.20 13.43 23.35
N ALA A 55 5.11 12.42 22.48
CA ALA A 55 4.28 12.53 21.27
C ALA A 55 2.79 12.57 21.64
N GLU A 56 2.05 13.44 20.97
CA GLU A 56 0.60 13.56 21.11
C GLU A 56 -0.10 12.78 20.00
N LEU A 57 -1.19 12.08 20.36
CA LEU A 57 -2.04 11.39 19.39
C LEU A 57 -3.08 12.35 18.83
N ILE A 58 -2.96 12.69 17.54
CA ILE A 58 -3.87 13.57 16.85
C ILE A 58 -4.96 12.75 16.16
N ALA A 59 -6.24 13.23 16.23
CA ALA A 59 -7.40 12.63 15.58
C ALA A 59 -7.59 11.12 15.88
N GLN A 60 -7.22 10.67 17.08
CA GLN A 60 -7.32 9.29 17.52
C GLN A 60 -8.76 8.76 17.38
N GLY A 61 -8.92 7.62 16.71
CA GLY A 61 -10.21 6.97 16.47
C GLY A 61 -11.10 7.68 15.42
N GLN A 62 -10.62 8.73 14.77
CA GLN A 62 -11.35 9.47 13.72
C GLN A 62 -10.81 9.16 12.32
N ILE A 63 -9.60 8.60 12.21
CA ILE A 63 -8.96 8.24 10.95
C ILE A 63 -8.69 6.73 10.98
N ASP A 64 -9.16 6.02 9.96
CA ASP A 64 -8.98 4.57 9.83
C ASP A 64 -7.85 4.26 8.84
N GLY A 65 -6.74 3.69 9.35
CA GLY A 65 -5.62 3.20 8.58
C GLY A 65 -4.84 4.27 7.83
N PRO A 66 -4.49 5.43 8.44
CA PRO A 66 -3.55 6.34 7.82
C PRO A 66 -2.19 5.63 7.73
N GLU A 67 -1.57 5.74 6.58
CA GLU A 67 -0.24 5.16 6.34
C GLU A 67 0.80 6.25 6.31
N ASP A 68 0.51 7.34 5.62
CA ASP A 68 1.32 8.54 5.54
C ASP A 68 0.55 9.79 5.99
N VAL A 69 1.27 10.81 6.43
CA VAL A 69 0.73 12.10 6.87
C VAL A 69 1.57 13.23 6.30
N GLU A 70 0.95 14.06 5.47
CA GLU A 70 1.60 15.24 4.89
C GLU A 70 0.98 16.53 5.44
N SER A 71 1.76 17.62 5.46
CA SER A 71 1.31 18.92 5.94
C SER A 71 1.42 20.00 4.86
N ASP A 72 0.40 20.82 4.75
CA ASP A 72 0.46 21.98 3.87
C ASP A 72 1.16 23.19 4.51
N ALA A 73 1.34 24.25 3.73
CA ALA A 73 1.99 25.49 4.18
C ALA A 73 1.24 26.20 5.32
N GLN A 74 -0.01 25.85 5.59
CA GLN A 74 -0.83 26.36 6.69
C GLN A 74 -0.76 25.48 7.94
N GLY A 75 -0.02 24.36 7.88
CA GLY A 75 0.11 23.40 8.98
C GLY A 75 -1.11 22.50 9.16
N ARG A 76 -1.99 22.38 8.14
CA ARG A 76 -3.08 21.41 8.13
C ARG A 76 -2.51 20.06 7.73
N LEU A 77 -2.95 19.00 8.39
CA LEU A 77 -2.47 17.65 8.12
C LEU A 77 -3.42 16.91 7.17
N TYR A 78 -2.85 16.06 6.32
CA TYR A 78 -3.61 15.24 5.38
C TYR A 78 -3.20 13.78 5.54
N GLY A 79 -4.16 12.85 5.50
CA GLY A 79 -3.90 11.43 5.62
C GLY A 79 -4.92 10.61 4.85
N GLY A 80 -4.45 9.54 4.21
CA GLY A 80 -5.29 8.57 3.51
C GLY A 80 -6.04 7.65 4.46
N THR A 81 -7.14 7.03 4.00
CA THR A 81 -7.90 6.04 4.77
C THR A 81 -8.08 4.74 4.00
N ASN A 82 -8.42 3.67 4.72
CA ASN A 82 -8.76 2.38 4.12
C ASN A 82 -9.96 2.45 3.15
N ALA A 83 -10.85 3.42 3.37
CA ALA A 83 -12.05 3.62 2.54
C ALA A 83 -11.78 4.40 1.25
N GLY A 84 -10.55 4.87 1.00
CA GLY A 84 -10.20 5.64 -0.19
C GLY A 84 -10.42 7.15 -0.05
N THR A 85 -10.71 7.61 1.16
CA THR A 85 -10.88 9.04 1.45
C THR A 85 -9.57 9.65 1.94
N ILE A 86 -9.27 10.87 1.52
CA ILE A 86 -8.23 11.70 2.11
C ILE A 86 -8.91 12.64 3.10
N LEU A 87 -8.49 12.58 4.36
CA LEU A 87 -8.96 13.44 5.43
C LEU A 87 -7.99 14.60 5.66
N ARG A 88 -8.54 15.75 6.05
CA ARG A 88 -7.77 16.93 6.46
C ARG A 88 -8.05 17.21 7.93
N VAL A 89 -6.99 17.44 8.69
CA VAL A 89 -7.03 17.77 10.10
C VAL A 89 -6.52 19.19 10.28
N GLU A 90 -7.36 20.05 10.88
CA GLU A 90 -7.04 21.44 11.21
C GLU A 90 -7.33 21.66 12.69
N GLY A 91 -6.28 21.78 13.52
CA GLY A 91 -6.42 21.71 14.95
C GLY A 91 -7.06 20.39 15.40
N ASN A 92 -8.23 20.46 16.04
CA ASN A 92 -8.98 19.27 16.48
C ASN A 92 -10.10 18.87 15.51
N GLN A 93 -10.24 19.54 14.36
CA GLN A 93 -11.30 19.26 13.40
C GLN A 93 -10.80 18.34 12.30
N VAL A 94 -11.51 17.23 12.09
CA VAL A 94 -11.29 16.30 10.99
C VAL A 94 -12.39 16.51 9.95
N SER A 95 -12.01 16.70 8.71
CA SER A 95 -12.93 16.88 7.59
C SER A 95 -12.49 16.07 6.38
N ARG A 96 -13.46 15.68 5.54
CA ARG A 96 -13.16 15.05 4.25
C ARG A 96 -12.58 16.11 3.30
N PHE A 97 -11.44 15.80 2.69
CA PHE A 97 -10.81 16.63 1.67
C PHE A 97 -11.09 16.10 0.27
N ALA A 98 -10.81 14.81 0.02
CA ALA A 98 -11.00 14.19 -1.29
C ALA A 98 -11.43 12.73 -1.17
N ASP A 99 -11.82 12.11 -2.29
CA ASP A 99 -12.11 10.69 -2.39
C ASP A 99 -11.47 10.14 -3.66
N THR A 100 -10.47 9.27 -3.50
CA THR A 100 -9.81 8.61 -4.63
C THR A 100 -10.61 7.41 -5.14
N GLY A 101 -11.48 6.86 -4.32
CA GLY A 101 -12.16 5.58 -4.56
C GLY A 101 -11.20 4.40 -4.65
N GLY A 102 -9.98 4.56 -4.14
CA GLY A 102 -8.91 3.58 -4.15
C GLY A 102 -8.38 3.23 -2.76
N ARG A 103 -7.08 3.39 -2.57
CA ARG A 103 -6.38 3.28 -1.29
C ARG A 103 -5.20 4.26 -1.30
N PRO A 104 -5.39 5.52 -0.93
CA PRO A 104 -4.31 6.48 -0.81
C PRO A 104 -3.35 6.07 0.31
N LEU A 105 -2.08 5.98 -0.04
CA LEU A 105 -0.98 5.64 0.85
C LEU A 105 -0.03 6.84 0.98
N GLY A 106 1.00 6.96 0.14
CA GLY A 106 1.93 8.08 0.14
C GLY A 106 1.30 9.38 -0.34
N LEU A 107 1.66 10.49 0.30
CA LEU A 107 1.17 11.84 0.03
C LEU A 107 2.33 12.82 0.00
N ASP A 108 2.36 13.76 -0.94
CA ASP A 108 3.31 14.89 -0.92
C ASP A 108 2.74 16.09 -1.69
N PHE A 109 3.05 17.30 -1.26
CA PHE A 109 2.59 18.50 -1.94
C PHE A 109 3.53 18.93 -3.06
N ALA A 110 2.95 19.11 -4.24
CA ALA A 110 3.66 19.74 -5.36
C ALA A 110 3.86 21.25 -5.12
N PRO A 111 4.86 21.88 -5.77
CA PRO A 111 5.15 23.31 -5.63
C PRO A 111 3.97 24.23 -5.98
N ASP A 112 3.05 23.79 -6.80
CA ASP A 112 1.81 24.50 -7.18
C ASP A 112 0.68 24.34 -6.15
N GLY A 113 0.88 23.54 -5.10
CA GLY A 113 -0.08 23.28 -4.03
C GLY A 113 -1.03 22.10 -4.30
N ALA A 114 -0.91 21.38 -5.40
CA ALA A 114 -1.64 20.13 -5.60
C ALA A 114 -1.08 19.04 -4.68
N LEU A 115 -1.95 18.22 -4.11
CA LEU A 115 -1.56 17.04 -3.35
C LEU A 115 -1.36 15.87 -4.32
N ILE A 116 -0.14 15.37 -4.40
CA ILE A 116 0.20 14.18 -5.16
C ILE A 116 -0.03 12.96 -4.26
N VAL A 117 -0.62 11.92 -4.83
CA VAL A 117 -1.06 10.75 -4.09
C VAL A 117 -0.61 9.48 -4.78
N ALA A 118 0.13 8.65 -4.08
CA ALA A 118 0.36 7.27 -4.44
C ALA A 118 -0.83 6.43 -3.96
N ASP A 119 -1.68 6.00 -4.89
CA ASP A 119 -2.86 5.19 -4.56
C ASP A 119 -2.65 3.74 -5.00
N ALA A 120 -2.66 2.83 -4.04
CA ALA A 120 -2.36 1.40 -4.26
C ALA A 120 -3.26 0.70 -5.28
N LYS A 121 -4.43 1.27 -5.59
CA LYS A 121 -5.41 0.69 -6.51
C LYS A 121 -5.61 1.49 -7.78
N LYS A 122 -5.18 2.76 -7.78
CA LYS A 122 -5.46 3.72 -8.88
C LYS A 122 -4.20 4.19 -9.59
N GLY A 123 -3.02 4.07 -8.96
CA GLY A 123 -1.77 4.60 -9.48
C GLY A 123 -1.41 5.97 -8.91
N LEU A 124 -0.70 6.78 -9.67
CA LEU A 124 -0.30 8.13 -9.27
C LEU A 124 -1.42 9.12 -9.59
N LEU A 125 -1.88 9.85 -8.58
CA LEU A 125 -2.97 10.81 -8.68
C LEU A 125 -2.50 12.21 -8.31
N SER A 126 -3.24 13.22 -8.76
CA SER A 126 -3.15 14.61 -8.30
C SER A 126 -4.51 15.05 -7.76
N VAL A 127 -4.50 15.77 -6.64
CA VAL A 127 -5.70 16.33 -6.02
C VAL A 127 -5.53 17.83 -5.89
N ASP A 128 -6.43 18.60 -6.49
CA ASP A 128 -6.38 20.06 -6.44
C ASP A 128 -6.89 20.61 -5.09
N ALA A 129 -6.77 21.92 -4.90
CA ALA A 129 -7.20 22.60 -3.67
C ALA A 129 -8.70 22.47 -3.38
N ALA A 130 -9.52 22.14 -4.38
CA ALA A 130 -10.96 21.89 -4.24
C ALA A 130 -11.28 20.42 -3.92
N GLY A 131 -10.25 19.54 -3.85
CA GLY A 131 -10.42 18.12 -3.61
C GLY A 131 -10.77 17.31 -4.87
N GLN A 132 -10.60 17.88 -6.06
CA GLN A 132 -10.83 17.16 -7.32
C GLN A 132 -9.65 16.25 -7.63
N VAL A 133 -9.93 14.97 -7.85
CA VAL A 133 -8.94 13.94 -8.12
C VAL A 133 -8.76 13.75 -9.62
N SER A 134 -7.51 13.74 -10.07
CA SER A 134 -7.11 13.47 -11.45
C SER A 134 -6.05 12.36 -11.50
N LEU A 135 -6.17 11.45 -12.46
CA LEU A 135 -5.15 10.42 -12.70
C LEU A 135 -3.98 11.04 -13.46
N LEU A 136 -2.77 10.89 -12.94
CA LEU A 136 -1.53 11.24 -13.64
C LEU A 136 -1.03 10.06 -14.49
N CYS A 137 -0.84 8.90 -13.87
CA CYS A 137 -0.52 7.65 -14.58
C CYS A 137 -0.87 6.41 -13.74
N ASP A 138 -1.13 5.30 -14.42
CA ASP A 138 -1.41 3.98 -13.81
C ASP A 138 -0.52 2.87 -14.42
N ALA A 139 0.43 3.25 -15.27
CA ALA A 139 1.35 2.33 -15.92
C ALA A 139 2.64 3.05 -16.33
N ALA A 140 3.74 2.31 -16.45
CA ALA A 140 5.00 2.77 -17.03
C ALA A 140 5.57 1.68 -17.95
N GLU A 141 6.09 2.09 -19.14
CA GLU A 141 6.67 1.19 -20.13
C GLU A 141 5.76 0.02 -20.53
N GLY A 142 4.43 0.25 -20.55
CA GLY A 142 3.42 -0.74 -20.88
C GLY A 142 3.06 -1.71 -19.73
N VAL A 143 3.68 -1.58 -18.56
CA VAL A 143 3.38 -2.38 -17.36
C VAL A 143 2.54 -1.57 -16.39
N ARG A 144 1.35 -2.06 -16.04
CA ARG A 144 0.48 -1.43 -15.04
C ARG A 144 1.13 -1.47 -13.66
N PHE A 145 0.79 -0.48 -12.86
CA PHE A 145 1.15 -0.50 -11.45
C PHE A 145 0.27 -1.50 -10.70
N GLY A 146 0.90 -2.36 -9.90
CA GLY A 146 0.19 -3.32 -9.08
C GLY A 146 -0.11 -2.78 -7.69
N PHE A 147 0.82 -1.97 -7.15
CA PHE A 147 0.72 -1.46 -5.79
C PHE A 147 1.54 -0.17 -5.65
N THR A 148 1.00 0.96 -6.14
CA THR A 148 1.63 2.27 -5.95
C THR A 148 1.58 2.64 -4.48
N ASP A 149 2.74 2.93 -3.86
CA ASP A 149 2.88 2.90 -2.40
C ASP A 149 3.25 4.27 -1.83
N ASP A 150 4.42 4.80 -2.19
CA ASP A 150 4.95 6.03 -1.63
C ASP A 150 5.31 7.04 -2.71
N VAL A 151 5.35 8.34 -2.38
CA VAL A 151 5.62 9.42 -3.31
C VAL A 151 6.46 10.52 -2.67
N ALA A 152 7.36 11.10 -3.45
CA ALA A 152 8.10 12.30 -3.08
C ALA A 152 8.17 13.27 -4.27
N VAL A 153 7.87 14.53 -4.03
CA VAL A 153 7.91 15.59 -5.05
C VAL A 153 9.17 16.44 -4.87
N ALA A 154 10.00 16.48 -5.90
CA ALA A 154 11.19 17.32 -5.91
C ALA A 154 10.81 18.80 -6.06
N ARG A 155 11.72 19.70 -5.65
CA ARG A 155 11.51 21.16 -5.72
C ARG A 155 11.22 21.69 -7.13
N ASP A 156 11.64 20.98 -8.16
CA ASP A 156 11.41 21.32 -9.57
C ASP A 156 10.09 20.73 -10.12
N GLY A 157 9.29 20.07 -9.26
CA GLY A 157 8.01 19.47 -9.59
C GLY A 157 8.09 18.06 -10.18
N VAL A 158 9.29 17.49 -10.31
CA VAL A 158 9.45 16.08 -10.70
C VAL A 158 8.99 15.19 -9.55
N ILE A 159 8.20 14.17 -9.87
CA ILE A 159 7.61 13.24 -8.92
C ILE A 159 8.37 11.91 -8.98
N TYR A 160 8.82 11.43 -7.82
CA TYR A 160 9.37 10.09 -7.65
C TYR A 160 8.40 9.29 -6.81
N PHE A 161 8.14 8.05 -7.21
CA PHE A 161 7.19 7.21 -6.49
C PHE A 161 7.57 5.73 -6.61
N SER A 162 7.11 4.93 -5.66
CA SER A 162 7.29 3.50 -5.67
C SER A 162 6.04 2.77 -6.18
N ASP A 163 6.26 1.68 -6.89
CA ASP A 163 5.28 0.62 -7.11
C ASP A 163 5.82 -0.62 -6.40
N ALA A 164 5.24 -0.95 -5.26
CA ALA A 164 5.78 -1.97 -4.35
C ALA A 164 5.81 -3.35 -5.00
N SER A 165 4.90 -3.62 -5.95
CA SER A 165 4.91 -4.85 -6.72
C SER A 165 4.24 -4.65 -8.08
N ASP A 166 4.92 -5.06 -9.16
CA ASP A 166 4.34 -5.15 -10.50
C ASP A 166 3.60 -6.48 -10.74
N ARG A 167 3.67 -7.40 -9.78
CA ARG A 167 3.08 -8.74 -9.84
C ARG A 167 1.85 -8.90 -8.96
N PHE A 168 1.88 -8.39 -7.75
CA PHE A 168 0.81 -8.54 -6.76
C PHE A 168 0.14 -7.20 -6.47
N GLY A 169 -1.16 -7.13 -6.65
CA GLY A 169 -1.91 -5.95 -6.27
C GLY A 169 -2.12 -5.83 -4.75
N PHE A 170 -2.65 -4.69 -4.32
CA PHE A 170 -2.88 -4.37 -2.90
C PHE A 170 -3.59 -5.49 -2.11
N GLY A 171 -4.53 -6.23 -2.72
CA GLY A 171 -5.23 -7.34 -2.07
C GLY A 171 -4.38 -8.60 -1.83
N ASP A 172 -3.30 -8.74 -2.57
CA ASP A 172 -2.40 -9.92 -2.56
C ASP A 172 -0.98 -9.56 -2.05
N HIS A 173 -0.76 -8.38 -1.47
CA HIS A 173 0.55 -7.90 -1.01
C HIS A 173 1.29 -8.86 -0.07
N MET A 174 0.55 -9.63 0.75
CA MET A 174 1.15 -10.66 1.60
C MET A 174 1.78 -11.79 0.80
N LEU A 175 1.30 -12.07 -0.42
CA LEU A 175 1.90 -13.08 -1.29
C LEU A 175 3.24 -12.61 -1.82
N ASP A 176 3.40 -11.30 -2.07
CA ASP A 176 4.67 -10.70 -2.46
C ASP A 176 5.75 -10.89 -1.40
N LEU A 177 5.41 -10.59 -0.14
CA LEU A 177 6.30 -10.83 1.00
C LEU A 177 6.67 -12.31 1.16
N LEU A 178 5.69 -13.23 0.99
CA LEU A 178 5.92 -14.66 1.12
C LEU A 178 6.72 -15.24 -0.07
N GLU A 179 6.64 -14.63 -1.24
CA GLU A 179 7.44 -15.03 -2.40
C GLU A 179 8.90 -14.61 -2.24
N GLY A 180 9.17 -13.46 -1.62
CA GLY A 180 10.52 -12.99 -1.31
C GLY A 180 11.35 -12.64 -2.55
N ARG A 181 10.71 -12.26 -3.66
CA ARG A 181 11.35 -11.82 -4.91
C ARG A 181 11.27 -10.30 -5.06
N ALA A 182 12.15 -9.74 -5.88
CA ALA A 182 12.15 -8.31 -6.17
C ALA A 182 11.13 -8.00 -7.27
N HIS A 183 9.98 -7.47 -6.90
CA HIS A 183 8.91 -7.01 -7.80
C HIS A 183 8.68 -5.51 -7.71
N GLY A 184 9.35 -4.82 -6.80
CA GLY A 184 9.22 -3.39 -6.60
C GLY A 184 9.94 -2.57 -7.68
N ARG A 185 9.37 -1.41 -8.00
CA ARG A 185 9.91 -0.44 -8.95
C ARG A 185 10.00 0.95 -8.31
N LEU A 186 11.07 1.68 -8.60
CA LEU A 186 11.16 3.11 -8.33
C LEU A 186 10.95 3.84 -9.66
N LEU A 187 10.00 4.73 -9.70
CA LEU A 187 9.50 5.39 -10.89
C LEU A 187 9.66 6.91 -10.80
N LYS A 188 9.71 7.55 -11.95
CA LYS A 188 9.77 9.00 -12.10
C LYS A 188 8.66 9.45 -13.05
N TYR A 189 7.92 10.48 -12.64
CA TYR A 189 6.97 11.20 -13.48
C TYR A 189 7.40 12.67 -13.60
N ASP A 190 7.61 13.16 -14.82
CA ASP A 190 7.90 14.55 -15.09
C ASP A 190 6.64 15.19 -15.73
N PRO A 191 5.94 16.10 -15.05
CA PRO A 191 4.72 16.70 -15.59
C PRO A 191 4.95 17.60 -16.81
N ARG A 192 6.22 17.83 -17.17
CA ARG A 192 6.60 18.64 -18.35
C ARG A 192 6.92 17.81 -19.59
N SER A 193 6.95 16.49 -19.48
CA SER A 193 7.35 15.58 -20.57
C SER A 193 6.14 15.08 -21.39
#